data_d81abf46a1fb5e67c3775383f620e76a
#
_entry.id   d81abf46a1fb5e67c3775383f620e76a
#
_cell.length_a   1.000
_cell.length_b   1.000
_cell.length_c   1.000
_cell.angle_alpha   90.00
_cell.angle_beta   90.00
_cell.angle_gamma   90.00
#
_symmetry.space_group_name_H-M   'P 1'
#
loop_
_entity.id
_entity.type
_entity.pdbx_description
1 polymer ?
#
loop_
_entity_poly.entity_id
_entity_poly.type
_entity_poly.pdbx_seq_one_letter_code
_entity_poly.pdbx_strand_id
1 'polypeptide(L)'
;MRTSLHTLFAIALLAIPSLFFAQAPTLGSAAGFALFTTAGAVTNSGISQVTGNVGSNNGSSTGFGNVNGNMNDMDGASALCSADVLIAYNQLNGTTPTGTLAPLMGNGVTLTEGVYAVSGAATLGGTMTLDAQNDPNAVFIFQIQGSLSAGAGTRVLLTNGALACNVFWKVEGLVSVASGSVLRGTIIANNAAIELNTG
;
A
#
# COMPACT_ATOMS: atom_id res chain seq x y z
N MET A 1 -1.49 -71.40 -21.23
CA MET A 1 -2.26 -70.12 -21.11
C MET A 1 -1.57 -69.28 -20.03
N ARG A 2 -0.87 -68.24 -20.44
CA ARG A 2 -0.24 -67.25 -19.50
C ARG A 2 -1.09 -65.97 -19.57
N THR A 3 -1.80 -65.66 -18.50
CA THR A 3 -2.52 -64.41 -18.34
C THR A 3 -1.55 -63.35 -17.79
N SER A 4 -1.21 -62.36 -18.62
CA SER A 4 -0.42 -61.22 -18.16
C SER A 4 -1.35 -60.18 -17.47
N LEU A 5 -1.04 -59.94 -16.21
CA LEU A 5 -1.73 -58.95 -15.36
C LEU A 5 -1.12 -57.59 -15.66
N HIS A 6 -1.85 -56.71 -16.35
CA HIS A 6 -1.48 -55.31 -16.57
C HIS A 6 -1.89 -54.49 -15.35
N THR A 7 -0.90 -54.08 -14.54
CA THR A 7 -1.10 -53.18 -13.44
C THR A 7 -1.24 -51.76 -14.00
N LEU A 8 -2.44 -51.19 -13.96
CA LEU A 8 -2.70 -49.80 -14.29
C LEU A 8 -2.23 -48.93 -13.10
N PHE A 9 -1.15 -48.19 -13.30
CA PHE A 9 -0.72 -47.16 -12.34
C PHE A 9 -1.55 -45.88 -12.60
N ALA A 10 -2.56 -45.64 -11.80
CA ALA A 10 -3.30 -44.37 -11.82
C ALA A 10 -2.47 -43.32 -11.06
N ILE A 11 -1.83 -42.40 -11.80
CA ILE A 11 -1.21 -41.20 -11.23
C ILE A 11 -2.36 -40.24 -10.87
N ALA A 12 -2.72 -40.17 -9.59
CA ALA A 12 -3.60 -39.11 -9.07
C ALA A 12 -2.79 -37.81 -9.05
N LEU A 13 -3.05 -36.94 -10.05
CA LEU A 13 -2.53 -35.58 -10.06
C LEU A 13 -3.24 -34.81 -8.92
N LEU A 14 -2.61 -34.70 -7.75
CA LEU A 14 -3.08 -33.80 -6.70
C LEU A 14 -2.96 -32.37 -7.24
N ALA A 15 -4.07 -31.76 -7.61
CA ALA A 15 -4.16 -30.33 -7.79
C ALA A 15 -3.97 -29.69 -6.41
N ILE A 16 -2.76 -29.29 -6.08
CA ILE A 16 -2.48 -28.45 -4.91
C ILE A 16 -3.10 -27.11 -5.26
N PRO A 17 -4.12 -26.62 -4.51
CA PRO A 17 -4.59 -25.25 -4.71
C PRO A 17 -3.40 -24.33 -4.48
N SER A 18 -2.98 -23.62 -5.52
CA SER A 18 -2.01 -22.54 -5.36
C SER A 18 -2.70 -21.47 -4.52
N LEU A 19 -2.34 -21.37 -3.26
CA LEU A 19 -2.71 -20.25 -2.42
C LEU A 19 -2.03 -19.02 -3.05
N PHE A 20 -2.80 -18.20 -3.75
CA PHE A 20 -2.33 -16.91 -4.24
C PHE A 20 -2.27 -15.96 -3.05
N PHE A 21 -1.11 -15.90 -2.42
CA PHE A 21 -0.81 -14.87 -1.43
C PHE A 21 -0.66 -13.54 -2.15
N ALA A 22 -1.08 -12.45 -1.50
CA ALA A 22 -0.79 -11.11 -1.97
C ALA A 22 0.73 -10.91 -2.02
N GLN A 23 1.25 -10.46 -3.16
CA GLN A 23 2.68 -10.17 -3.30
C GLN A 23 2.90 -8.67 -3.17
N ALA A 24 3.88 -8.28 -2.34
CA ALA A 24 4.30 -6.90 -2.22
C ALA A 24 4.82 -6.37 -3.58
N PRO A 25 4.47 -5.14 -3.97
CA PRO A 25 5.01 -4.53 -5.17
C PRO A 25 6.50 -4.22 -5.02
N THR A 26 7.20 -4.16 -6.14
CA THR A 26 8.60 -3.72 -6.17
C THR A 26 8.64 -2.20 -6.12
N LEU A 27 9.07 -1.64 -4.99
CA LEU A 27 9.18 -0.18 -4.83
C LEU A 27 10.45 0.40 -5.45
N GLY A 28 11.50 -0.41 -5.69
CA GLY A 28 12.77 0.05 -6.24
C GLY A 28 13.33 1.25 -5.46
N SER A 29 13.72 2.31 -6.17
CA SER A 29 14.23 3.54 -5.56
C SER A 29 13.18 4.30 -4.74
N ALA A 30 11.88 4.09 -5.00
CA ALA A 30 10.79 4.70 -4.24
C ALA A 30 10.76 4.25 -2.78
N ALA A 31 11.34 3.10 -2.45
CA ALA A 31 11.44 2.62 -1.06
C ALA A 31 12.23 3.56 -0.13
N GLY A 32 13.12 4.38 -0.69
CA GLY A 32 13.90 5.37 0.05
C GLY A 32 13.17 6.70 0.30
N PHE A 33 12.03 6.93 -0.34
CA PHE A 33 11.27 8.16 -0.21
C PHE A 33 10.18 8.03 0.85
N ALA A 34 10.14 9.00 1.76
CA ALA A 34 9.04 9.17 2.70
C ALA A 34 7.86 9.92 2.05
N LEU A 35 8.17 10.93 1.24
CA LEU A 35 7.21 11.74 0.50
C LEU A 35 7.73 11.97 -0.92
N PHE A 36 6.90 11.70 -1.90
CA PHE A 36 7.26 11.88 -3.31
C PHE A 36 6.05 12.21 -4.17
N THR A 37 6.24 13.07 -5.17
CA THR A 37 5.27 13.29 -6.23
C THR A 37 5.92 13.18 -7.61
N THR A 38 5.21 12.60 -8.57
CA THR A 38 5.65 12.54 -9.95
C THR A 38 5.47 13.87 -10.68
N ALA A 39 4.51 14.69 -10.23
CA ALA A 39 4.24 16.02 -10.77
C ALA A 39 3.68 16.94 -9.69
N GLY A 40 4.04 18.23 -9.79
CA GLY A 40 3.62 19.24 -8.82
C GLY A 40 4.55 19.33 -7.59
N ALA A 41 4.15 20.11 -6.60
CA ALA A 41 4.95 20.38 -5.42
C ALA A 41 4.66 19.39 -4.28
N VAL A 42 5.67 19.14 -3.45
CA VAL A 42 5.51 18.57 -2.12
C VAL A 42 5.65 19.70 -1.11
N THR A 43 4.58 20.02 -0.40
CA THR A 43 4.55 21.15 0.55
C THR A 43 4.32 20.65 1.98
N ASN A 44 5.09 21.20 2.91
CA ASN A 44 4.86 21.04 4.33
C ASN A 44 4.51 22.37 4.96
N SER A 45 3.55 22.39 5.87
CA SER A 45 3.22 23.54 6.71
C SER A 45 3.31 23.14 8.17
N GLY A 46 4.01 23.94 8.97
CA GLY A 46 4.23 23.66 10.38
C GLY A 46 5.51 22.82 10.62
N ILE A 47 5.57 22.21 11.80
CA ILE A 47 6.74 21.45 12.24
C ILE A 47 6.48 19.98 11.98
N SER A 48 7.17 19.40 11.00
CA SER A 48 7.15 17.97 10.70
C SER A 48 8.53 17.38 10.75
N GLN A 49 8.66 16.20 11.33
CA GLN A 49 9.89 15.40 11.24
C GLN A 49 9.67 14.29 10.23
N VAL A 50 10.50 14.25 9.19
CA VAL A 50 10.43 13.28 8.12
C VAL A 50 11.70 12.44 8.12
N THR A 51 11.55 11.12 8.16
CA THR A 51 12.68 10.17 7.98
C THR A 51 12.51 9.48 6.63
N GLY A 52 13.48 9.67 5.76
CA GLY A 52 13.48 9.24 4.36
C GLY A 52 13.60 10.45 3.43
N ASN A 53 13.81 10.17 2.15
CA ASN A 53 13.93 11.21 1.14
C ASN A 53 12.59 11.91 0.90
N VAL A 54 12.66 13.17 0.50
CA VAL A 54 11.51 13.96 0.05
C VAL A 54 11.82 14.47 -1.35
N GLY A 55 10.85 14.45 -2.25
CA GLY A 55 11.15 14.95 -3.58
C GLY A 55 9.98 15.06 -4.53
N SER A 56 10.25 15.73 -5.65
CA SER A 56 9.34 15.87 -6.78
C SER A 56 10.09 15.66 -8.10
N ASN A 57 9.50 14.86 -9.01
CA ASN A 57 10.07 14.70 -10.35
C ASN A 57 9.82 15.92 -11.26
N ASN A 58 8.72 16.64 -11.03
CA ASN A 58 8.36 17.84 -11.82
C ASN A 58 7.72 18.88 -10.91
N GLY A 59 8.53 19.49 -10.06
CA GLY A 59 8.13 20.48 -9.07
C GLY A 59 9.19 20.69 -8.01
N SER A 60 8.81 21.30 -6.89
CA SER A 60 9.72 21.58 -5.79
C SER A 60 9.15 21.09 -4.46
N SER A 61 10.05 20.75 -3.55
CA SER A 61 9.72 20.41 -2.17
C SER A 61 10.01 21.59 -1.26
N THR A 62 9.00 22.05 -0.51
CA THR A 62 9.09 23.28 0.29
C THR A 62 8.52 23.11 1.70
N GLY A 63 8.98 23.93 2.64
CA GLY A 63 8.48 23.96 4.01
C GLY A 63 9.05 22.89 4.94
N PHE A 64 10.02 22.11 4.49
CA PHE A 64 10.63 21.03 5.25
C PHE A 64 11.85 21.53 6.02
N GLY A 65 11.74 21.66 7.34
CA GLY A 65 12.86 22.09 8.21
C GLY A 65 13.65 20.93 8.82
N ASN A 66 13.04 19.73 8.94
CA ASN A 66 13.62 18.58 9.63
C ASN A 66 13.42 17.30 8.80
N VAL A 67 14.26 17.11 7.79
CA VAL A 67 14.34 15.88 7.00
C VAL A 67 15.58 15.11 7.36
N ASN A 68 15.43 13.90 7.86
CA ASN A 68 16.51 12.93 7.98
C ASN A 68 16.55 12.09 6.69
N GLY A 69 17.11 12.67 5.63
CA GLY A 69 17.16 12.16 4.26
C GLY A 69 17.61 13.26 3.31
N ASN A 70 17.48 13.00 2.01
CA ASN A 70 17.82 13.94 0.95
C ASN A 70 16.56 14.61 0.39
N MET A 71 16.74 15.86 -0.08
CA MET A 71 15.75 16.56 -0.91
C MET A 71 16.12 16.34 -2.37
N ASN A 72 15.22 15.71 -3.14
CA ASN A 72 15.47 15.29 -4.52
C ASN A 72 14.38 15.87 -5.45
N ASP A 73 14.62 17.07 -5.94
CA ASP A 73 13.68 17.75 -6.85
C ASP A 73 14.28 17.86 -8.25
N MET A 74 13.55 17.37 -9.27
CA MET A 74 13.92 17.44 -10.69
C MET A 74 15.35 16.94 -10.97
N ASP A 75 15.79 15.91 -10.29
CA ASP A 75 17.11 15.30 -10.39
C ASP A 75 17.02 13.83 -10.84
N GLY A 76 18.20 13.18 -10.97
CA GLY A 76 18.26 11.77 -11.36
C GLY A 76 17.60 10.81 -10.37
N ALA A 77 17.61 11.12 -9.08
CA ALA A 77 16.99 10.29 -8.05
C ALA A 77 15.45 10.40 -8.12
N SER A 78 14.92 11.61 -8.31
CA SER A 78 13.48 11.83 -8.50
C SER A 78 12.97 11.20 -9.80
N ALA A 79 13.75 11.23 -10.88
CA ALA A 79 13.39 10.58 -12.14
C ALA A 79 13.29 9.05 -12.00
N LEU A 80 14.24 8.42 -11.30
CA LEU A 80 14.22 6.99 -11.01
C LEU A 80 13.02 6.63 -10.11
N CYS A 81 12.79 7.41 -9.05
CA CYS A 81 11.65 7.22 -8.15
C CYS A 81 10.32 7.29 -8.91
N SER A 82 10.17 8.25 -9.83
CA SER A 82 8.96 8.37 -10.65
C SER A 82 8.69 7.13 -11.51
N ALA A 83 9.73 6.55 -12.11
CA ALA A 83 9.61 5.31 -12.88
C ALA A 83 9.20 4.12 -11.99
N ASP A 84 9.82 3.99 -10.83
CA ASP A 84 9.57 2.88 -9.90
C ASP A 84 8.20 2.98 -9.24
N VAL A 85 7.71 4.18 -8.92
CA VAL A 85 6.32 4.40 -8.43
C VAL A 85 5.30 3.94 -9.46
N LEU A 86 5.53 4.21 -10.76
CA LEU A 86 4.64 3.75 -11.83
C LEU A 86 4.64 2.21 -11.94
N ILE A 87 5.80 1.57 -11.79
CA ILE A 87 5.90 0.12 -11.77
C ILE A 87 5.11 -0.45 -10.58
N ALA A 88 5.32 0.08 -9.38
CA ALA A 88 4.62 -0.35 -8.17
C ALA A 88 3.10 -0.15 -8.30
N TYR A 89 2.66 1.00 -8.81
CA TYR A 89 1.25 1.26 -9.08
C TYR A 89 0.64 0.22 -10.03
N ASN A 90 1.31 -0.08 -11.14
CA ASN A 90 0.81 -1.05 -12.12
C ASN A 90 0.75 -2.47 -11.55
N GLN A 91 1.71 -2.86 -10.72
CA GLN A 91 1.69 -4.15 -10.02
C GLN A 91 0.49 -4.22 -9.06
N LEU A 92 0.29 -3.19 -8.22
CA LEU A 92 -0.85 -3.13 -7.31
C LEU A 92 -2.19 -3.14 -8.05
N ASN A 93 -2.29 -2.41 -9.17
CA ASN A 93 -3.50 -2.35 -9.98
C ASN A 93 -3.81 -3.66 -10.70
N GLY A 94 -2.79 -4.40 -11.11
CA GLY A 94 -2.92 -5.70 -11.79
C GLY A 94 -3.15 -6.89 -10.85
N THR A 95 -3.00 -6.72 -9.54
CA THR A 95 -3.19 -7.81 -8.59
C THR A 95 -4.68 -8.11 -8.39
N THR A 96 -5.06 -9.38 -8.51
CA THR A 96 -6.46 -9.80 -8.38
C THR A 96 -6.93 -9.67 -6.92
N PRO A 97 -8.05 -8.98 -6.65
CA PRO A 97 -8.63 -8.92 -5.31
C PRO A 97 -9.03 -10.30 -4.77
N THR A 98 -8.68 -10.56 -3.52
CA THR A 98 -9.12 -11.75 -2.77
C THR A 98 -10.39 -11.48 -1.97
N GLY A 99 -10.74 -10.20 -1.77
CA GLY A 99 -11.94 -9.78 -1.06
C GLY A 99 -12.40 -8.38 -1.45
N THR A 100 -13.60 -8.03 -1.04
CA THR A 100 -14.17 -6.69 -1.21
C THR A 100 -14.48 -6.09 0.15
N LEU A 101 -14.30 -4.77 0.29
CA LEU A 101 -14.69 -4.03 1.47
C LEU A 101 -15.78 -3.01 1.14
N ALA A 102 -16.62 -2.74 2.13
CA ALA A 102 -17.55 -1.63 2.07
C ALA A 102 -16.78 -0.29 2.04
N PRO A 103 -17.35 0.77 1.46
CA PRO A 103 -16.75 2.11 1.46
C PRO A 103 -16.41 2.66 2.85
N LEU A 104 -17.17 2.29 3.87
CA LEU A 104 -16.86 2.61 5.26
C LEU A 104 -16.03 1.47 5.87
N MET A 105 -14.74 1.72 6.01
CA MET A 105 -13.76 0.77 6.54
C MET A 105 -13.38 1.12 7.98
N GLY A 106 -12.87 0.16 8.72
CA GLY A 106 -12.45 0.34 10.12
C GLY A 106 -13.57 -0.08 11.09
N ASN A 107 -13.82 0.74 12.12
CA ASN A 107 -14.84 0.47 13.14
C ASN A 107 -14.73 -0.92 13.82
N GLY A 108 -13.48 -1.33 14.12
CA GLY A 108 -13.19 -2.61 14.77
C GLY A 108 -13.04 -3.79 13.82
N VAL A 109 -13.03 -3.58 12.51
CA VAL A 109 -12.76 -4.64 11.54
C VAL A 109 -11.34 -5.19 11.72
N THR A 110 -11.20 -6.51 11.69
CA THR A 110 -9.91 -7.22 11.60
C THR A 110 -9.81 -7.90 10.24
N LEU A 111 -8.71 -7.66 9.55
CA LEU A 111 -8.41 -8.24 8.25
C LEU A 111 -7.14 -9.08 8.35
N THR A 112 -7.11 -10.20 7.66
CA THR A 112 -5.92 -11.03 7.45
C THR A 112 -5.21 -10.61 6.17
N GLU A 113 -4.10 -11.25 5.81
CA GLU A 113 -3.42 -10.99 4.54
C GLU A 113 -4.37 -11.09 3.35
N GLY A 114 -4.14 -10.28 2.32
CA GLY A 114 -4.97 -10.31 1.12
C GLY A 114 -4.99 -9.01 0.34
N VAL A 115 -5.74 -9.05 -0.76
CA VAL A 115 -5.99 -7.92 -1.65
C VAL A 115 -7.46 -7.54 -1.54
N TYR A 116 -7.73 -6.34 -1.06
CA TYR A 116 -9.06 -5.85 -0.76
C TYR A 116 -9.47 -4.72 -1.71
N ALA A 117 -10.54 -4.94 -2.47
CA ALA A 117 -11.08 -3.93 -3.38
C ALA A 117 -12.21 -3.13 -2.73
N VAL A 118 -12.18 -1.80 -2.96
CA VAL A 118 -13.28 -0.87 -2.66
C VAL A 118 -13.69 -0.19 -3.96
N SER A 119 -14.95 -0.35 -4.37
CA SER A 119 -15.44 0.04 -5.70
C SER A 119 -15.62 1.55 -5.91
N GLY A 120 -15.33 2.38 -4.94
CA GLY A 120 -15.48 3.84 -5.02
C GLY A 120 -14.66 4.56 -3.97
N ALA A 121 -15.12 5.74 -3.56
CA ALA A 121 -14.51 6.47 -2.47
C ALA A 121 -14.63 5.70 -1.15
N ALA A 122 -13.56 5.71 -0.36
CA ALA A 122 -13.48 5.02 0.92
C ALA A 122 -13.30 6.00 2.08
N THR A 123 -13.94 5.70 3.18
CA THR A 123 -13.73 6.38 4.47
C THR A 123 -13.22 5.37 5.48
N LEU A 124 -12.09 5.68 6.10
CA LEU A 124 -11.55 4.91 7.21
C LEU A 124 -11.88 5.62 8.52
N GLY A 125 -12.61 4.93 9.40
CA GLY A 125 -13.05 5.46 10.69
C GLY A 125 -12.73 4.52 11.85
N GLY A 126 -12.50 5.05 13.04
CA GLY A 126 -12.18 4.27 14.22
C GLY A 126 -10.91 3.42 14.05
N THR A 127 -10.95 2.16 14.45
CA THR A 127 -9.79 1.25 14.39
C THR A 127 -10.00 0.16 13.34
N MET A 128 -8.98 -0.07 12.52
CA MET A 128 -8.83 -1.24 11.64
C MET A 128 -7.63 -2.04 12.13
N THR A 129 -7.77 -3.34 12.29
CA THR A 129 -6.69 -4.24 12.67
C THR A 129 -6.26 -5.07 11.47
N LEU A 130 -4.95 -5.11 11.20
CA LEU A 130 -4.32 -5.99 10.23
C LEU A 130 -3.58 -7.09 10.98
N ASP A 131 -4.07 -8.31 10.84
CA ASP A 131 -3.58 -9.49 11.56
C ASP A 131 -2.82 -10.40 10.62
N ALA A 132 -1.50 -10.47 10.81
CA ALA A 132 -0.63 -11.32 9.99
C ALA A 132 -0.69 -12.81 10.38
N GLN A 133 -1.47 -13.19 11.40
CA GLN A 133 -1.58 -14.58 11.84
C GLN A 133 -0.21 -15.26 12.12
N ASN A 134 0.77 -14.47 12.57
CA ASN A 134 2.17 -14.83 12.80
C ASN A 134 2.98 -15.12 11.53
N ASP A 135 2.52 -14.70 10.35
CA ASP A 135 3.34 -14.69 9.13
C ASP A 135 3.95 -13.29 8.92
N PRO A 136 5.26 -13.11 9.10
CA PRO A 136 5.94 -11.83 8.88
C PRO A 136 5.97 -11.41 7.39
N ASN A 137 5.63 -12.33 6.47
CA ASN A 137 5.55 -12.04 5.03
C ASN A 137 4.12 -11.69 4.58
N ALA A 138 3.14 -11.72 5.50
CA ALA A 138 1.75 -11.36 5.19
C ALA A 138 1.67 -9.97 4.55
N VAL A 139 1.02 -9.87 3.39
CA VAL A 139 0.88 -8.63 2.62
C VAL A 139 -0.58 -8.19 2.61
N PHE A 140 -0.80 -6.90 2.81
CA PHE A 140 -2.11 -6.27 2.80
C PHE A 140 -2.16 -5.22 1.71
N ILE A 141 -3.00 -5.41 0.71
CA ILE A 141 -3.18 -4.48 -0.41
C ILE A 141 -4.63 -3.97 -0.41
N PHE A 142 -4.78 -2.64 -0.44
CA PHE A 142 -6.07 -1.98 -0.57
C PHE A 142 -6.15 -1.29 -1.93
N GLN A 143 -7.05 -1.75 -2.79
CA GLN A 143 -7.33 -1.15 -4.09
C GLN A 143 -8.60 -0.30 -4.01
N ILE A 144 -8.44 1.01 -3.86
CA ILE A 144 -9.53 1.96 -3.70
C ILE A 144 -9.76 2.68 -5.03
N GLN A 145 -10.94 2.51 -5.63
CA GLN A 145 -11.29 3.06 -6.94
C GLN A 145 -11.80 4.52 -6.89
N GLY A 146 -11.57 5.22 -5.79
CA GLY A 146 -11.90 6.61 -5.59
C GLY A 146 -10.99 7.25 -4.57
N SER A 147 -11.43 8.30 -3.89
CA SER A 147 -10.67 8.95 -2.80
C SER A 147 -10.63 8.11 -1.53
N LEU A 148 -9.60 8.33 -0.72
CA LEU A 148 -9.48 7.79 0.64
C LEU A 148 -9.51 8.93 1.66
N SER A 149 -10.45 8.87 2.59
CA SER A 149 -10.53 9.81 3.72
C SER A 149 -10.35 9.06 5.04
N ALA A 150 -9.31 9.39 5.80
CA ALA A 150 -9.13 8.90 7.16
C ALA A 150 -9.64 9.95 8.15
N GLY A 151 -10.68 9.61 8.89
CA GLY A 151 -11.28 10.49 9.90
C GLY A 151 -10.36 10.73 11.10
N ALA A 152 -10.64 11.79 11.87
CA ALA A 152 -9.84 12.13 13.05
C ALA A 152 -9.76 10.97 14.04
N GLY A 153 -8.56 10.71 14.57
CA GLY A 153 -8.31 9.65 15.53
C GLY A 153 -8.36 8.22 14.97
N THR A 154 -8.48 8.08 13.65
CA THR A 154 -8.44 6.77 12.97
C THR A 154 -7.11 6.06 13.22
N ARG A 155 -7.15 4.75 13.42
CA ARG A 155 -5.96 3.94 13.66
C ARG A 155 -5.95 2.67 12.84
N VAL A 156 -4.83 2.42 12.16
CA VAL A 156 -4.50 1.11 11.60
C VAL A 156 -3.54 0.42 12.58
N LEU A 157 -4.01 -0.65 13.21
CA LEU A 157 -3.23 -1.48 14.13
C LEU A 157 -2.63 -2.66 13.38
N LEU A 158 -1.38 -2.96 13.66
CA LEU A 158 -0.68 -4.13 13.15
C LEU A 158 -0.51 -5.13 14.29
N THR A 159 -0.95 -6.37 14.08
CA THR A 159 -0.93 -7.43 15.09
C THR A 159 -0.33 -8.71 14.55
N ASN A 160 0.09 -9.60 15.45
CA ASN A 160 0.58 -10.93 15.13
C ASN A 160 1.63 -10.95 14.00
N GLY A 161 2.63 -10.06 14.10
CA GLY A 161 3.74 -10.01 13.14
C GLY A 161 3.49 -9.18 11.88
N ALA A 162 2.35 -8.51 11.73
CA ALA A 162 2.10 -7.62 10.60
C ALA A 162 3.12 -6.47 10.55
N LEU A 163 3.68 -6.20 9.37
CA LEU A 163 4.71 -5.18 9.15
C LEU A 163 4.16 -4.05 8.28
N ALA A 164 4.48 -2.80 8.65
CA ALA A 164 4.05 -1.62 7.89
C ALA A 164 4.60 -1.61 6.45
N CYS A 165 5.80 -2.14 6.22
CA CYS A 165 6.39 -2.25 4.88
C CYS A 165 5.64 -3.23 3.96
N ASN A 166 4.74 -4.05 4.49
CA ASN A 166 3.90 -4.99 3.75
C ASN A 166 2.45 -4.51 3.60
N VAL A 167 2.16 -3.25 3.92
CA VAL A 167 0.82 -2.65 3.76
C VAL A 167 0.85 -1.61 2.65
N PHE A 168 -0.04 -1.76 1.67
CA PHE A 168 -0.08 -0.90 0.47
C PHE A 168 -1.49 -0.39 0.20
N TRP A 169 -1.61 0.92 -0.01
CA TRP A 169 -2.85 1.61 -0.35
C TRP A 169 -2.73 2.18 -1.74
N LYS A 170 -3.39 1.56 -2.70
CA LYS A 170 -3.52 2.06 -4.08
C LYS A 170 -4.85 2.81 -4.19
N VAL A 171 -4.79 4.10 -4.48
CA VAL A 171 -5.92 5.03 -4.43
C VAL A 171 -6.06 5.77 -5.76
N GLU A 172 -7.25 5.78 -6.35
CA GLU A 172 -7.53 6.46 -7.64
C GLU A 172 -7.94 7.93 -7.47
N GLY A 173 -7.84 8.49 -6.29
CA GLY A 173 -8.23 9.87 -6.02
C GLY A 173 -7.47 10.48 -4.86
N LEU A 174 -7.96 11.62 -4.40
CA LEU A 174 -7.41 12.34 -3.25
C LEU A 174 -7.32 11.44 -2.01
N VAL A 175 -6.18 11.51 -1.33
CA VAL A 175 -6.02 10.95 0.00
C VAL A 175 -6.01 12.10 1.01
N SER A 176 -6.94 12.08 1.95
CA SER A 176 -7.02 13.07 3.03
C SER A 176 -6.94 12.37 4.38
N VAL A 177 -5.93 12.71 5.16
CA VAL A 177 -5.70 12.14 6.48
C VAL A 177 -5.92 13.24 7.54
N ALA A 178 -6.96 13.06 8.34
CA ALA A 178 -7.28 14.02 9.40
C ALA A 178 -6.29 13.90 10.58
N SER A 179 -6.27 14.94 11.40
CA SER A 179 -5.37 15.01 12.55
C SER A 179 -5.58 13.89 13.57
N GLY A 180 -4.50 13.50 14.23
CA GLY A 180 -4.52 12.43 15.23
C GLY A 180 -4.71 11.03 14.66
N SER A 181 -4.74 10.89 13.33
CA SER A 181 -4.84 9.59 12.65
C SER A 181 -3.49 8.89 12.57
N VAL A 182 -3.51 7.56 12.61
CA VAL A 182 -2.33 6.71 12.45
C VAL A 182 -2.59 5.73 11.31
N LEU A 183 -2.15 6.09 10.11
CA LEU A 183 -2.05 5.19 8.97
C LEU A 183 -0.72 4.45 8.98
N ARG A 184 -0.72 3.23 8.46
CA ARG A 184 0.46 2.39 8.32
C ARG A 184 0.58 1.92 6.89
N GLY A 185 1.81 1.91 6.36
CA GLY A 185 2.10 1.40 5.03
C GLY A 185 2.43 2.48 4.01
N THR A 186 2.55 2.03 2.75
CA THR A 186 2.83 2.88 1.60
C THR A 186 1.53 3.28 0.90
N ILE A 187 1.35 4.57 0.64
CA ILE A 187 0.18 5.11 -0.07
C ILE A 187 0.65 5.56 -1.45
N ILE A 188 -0.02 5.07 -2.49
CA ILE A 188 0.18 5.51 -3.87
C ILE A 188 -1.15 6.07 -4.39
N ALA A 189 -1.22 7.39 -4.55
CA ALA A 189 -2.37 8.08 -5.12
C ALA A 189 -2.14 8.36 -6.60
N ASN A 190 -3.08 7.98 -7.45
CA ASN A 190 -3.01 8.16 -8.91
C ASN A 190 -3.60 9.52 -9.29
N ASN A 191 -2.77 10.38 -9.88
CA ASN A 191 -3.15 11.72 -10.36
C ASN A 191 -3.89 12.60 -9.33
N ALA A 192 -3.57 12.45 -8.06
CA ALA A 192 -4.24 13.17 -6.98
C ALA A 192 -3.27 13.47 -5.83
N ALA A 193 -3.62 14.46 -5.02
CA ALA A 193 -2.85 14.86 -3.85
C ALA A 193 -2.97 13.85 -2.70
N ILE A 194 -1.94 13.83 -1.85
CA ILE A 194 -1.99 13.24 -0.51
C ILE A 194 -1.89 14.39 0.49
N GLU A 195 -2.93 14.59 1.27
CA GLU A 195 -3.04 15.67 2.25
C GLU A 195 -2.99 15.11 3.66
N LEU A 196 -1.99 15.53 4.41
CA LEU A 196 -1.85 15.21 5.84
C LEU A 196 -2.24 16.45 6.64
N ASN A 197 -3.44 16.44 7.21
CA ASN A 197 -3.97 17.58 7.95
C ASN A 197 -3.46 17.56 9.39
N THR A 198 -2.83 18.66 9.81
CA THR A 198 -2.36 18.86 11.19
C THR A 198 -3.54 19.24 12.10
N GLY A 199 -3.53 18.76 13.33
CA GLY A 199 -4.41 19.19 14.40
C GLY A 199 -3.74 20.18 15.31
#